data_5b9af61499fe0ba9191e15250037fb8e
#
_entry.id   5b9af61499fe0ba9191e15250037fb8e
#
_cell.length_a   1.000
_cell.length_b   1.000
_cell.length_c   1.000
_cell.angle_alpha   90.00
_cell.angle_beta   90.00
_cell.angle_gamma   90.00
#
_symmetry.space_group_name_H-M   'P 1'
#
loop_
_entity.id
_entity.type
_entity.pdbx_description
1 polymer ?
#
loop_
_entity_poly.entity_id
_entity_poly.type
_entity_poly.pdbx_seq_one_letter_code
_entity_poly.pdbx_strand_id
1 'polypeptide(L)'
;MSVNFFNDQFSTAENHHNTEGLKERYDLIARILNAKTNNEGLEEYQQILDNEFLKFASGVDSLKEKEIALLTLQEIKKELQLVASYPSLFQKTIVAVGGGFSAGKSTFLNNLLGLKLKLPEDMNPTTAIPTYCLKGEREVLMGRSQNGGVVELPDFSFDHETLNAFGFDLKSIMPFMILSAPLPFKHLCFIDTPGYNPSNQGYTGGDKEASKKSLKHAKHILWLVSCERGGIESGDLEFLQELYEEGKQVFIVLSRADRRTKSQLEEVAKKIRETLKDNGIEFKGIGAYSATRYQEYKEFSEKSKVFNSLEKFLMKLNQRSEKQNEILESLYEVHRMYEKAIKQDANRFKRYQSELRSVGLDLMQKGFDDFSDKIFRRIENLEKEFAEQERSKRESLARLNEVIDLFKESIDKVFDRVSAFTWEKYKEENDDEENYQEFEEIKKMVLYFRDCWMFVVEQLDGKSSQTELQKYKGFVSRNNKLLQLEFSLENLQRLREYRATNEEVYQADLNNSGLQKDLQKWKSKTTPIGKNVIKFREIKAMILECRDFYERYMEDRRAELNPKAFNRCKKQVDECNDLLRLDYSLKNLKQLKQFKNDVYNKTY
;
A
#
# COMPACT_ATOMS: atom_id res chain seq x y z
N MET A 1 -53.05 -31.97 -51.76
CA MET A 1 -52.64 -32.99 -50.81
C MET A 1 -52.36 -32.29 -49.47
N SER A 2 -53.25 -32.55 -48.55
CA SER A 2 -53.42 -31.96 -47.27
C SER A 2 -52.44 -32.53 -46.25
N VAL A 3 -51.80 -31.63 -45.52
CA VAL A 3 -51.12 -31.99 -44.30
C VAL A 3 -51.91 -31.37 -43.17
N ASN A 4 -52.45 -32.19 -42.32
CA ASN A 4 -53.14 -31.77 -41.09
C ASN A 4 -52.21 -31.92 -39.92
N PHE A 5 -52.29 -30.91 -39.09
CA PHE A 5 -51.76 -30.44 -38.00
C PHE A 5 -52.17 -30.90 -36.69
N PHE A 6 -51.36 -31.00 -35.73
CA PHE A 6 -51.55 -31.21 -34.30
C PHE A 6 -52.17 -29.96 -33.68
N ASN A 7 -53.28 -30.18 -33.02
CA ASN A 7 -53.87 -29.25 -32.06
C ASN A 7 -53.53 -29.74 -30.68
N ASP A 8 -52.48 -29.20 -30.10
CA ASP A 8 -52.21 -29.40 -28.70
C ASP A 8 -52.78 -28.22 -27.90
N GLN A 9 -53.74 -28.55 -27.07
CA GLN A 9 -54.30 -27.68 -26.05
C GLN A 9 -53.27 -27.46 -24.97
N PHE A 10 -52.49 -26.35 -25.06
CA PHE A 10 -51.79 -25.84 -23.92
C PHE A 10 -52.70 -24.94 -23.09
N SER A 11 -52.83 -25.26 -21.81
CA SER A 11 -53.64 -24.53 -20.86
C SER A 11 -53.15 -23.08 -20.74
N THR A 12 -54.01 -22.14 -21.09
CA THR A 12 -53.72 -20.69 -21.14
C THR A 12 -53.40 -20.05 -19.80
N ALA A 13 -53.58 -20.73 -18.69
CA ALA A 13 -53.30 -20.21 -17.33
C ALA A 13 -51.82 -20.34 -16.91
N GLU A 14 -51.14 -21.46 -17.25
CA GLU A 14 -49.71 -21.63 -16.93
C GLU A 14 -48.80 -20.76 -17.81
N ASN A 15 -49.20 -20.49 -19.05
CA ASN A 15 -48.43 -19.64 -19.95
C ASN A 15 -48.48 -18.15 -19.58
N HIS A 16 -49.56 -17.65 -18.96
CA HIS A 16 -49.63 -16.26 -18.54
C HIS A 16 -48.71 -15.96 -17.33
N HIS A 17 -48.65 -16.85 -16.35
CA HIS A 17 -47.73 -16.68 -15.20
C HIS A 17 -46.27 -16.76 -15.61
N ASN A 18 -45.93 -17.61 -16.57
CA ASN A 18 -44.56 -17.76 -17.05
C ASN A 18 -44.11 -16.59 -17.96
N THR A 19 -45.02 -15.98 -18.71
CA THR A 19 -44.72 -14.79 -19.54
C THR A 19 -44.63 -13.50 -18.73
N GLU A 20 -45.40 -13.35 -17.65
CA GLU A 20 -45.35 -12.21 -16.78
C GLU A 20 -44.04 -12.17 -15.98
N GLY A 21 -43.62 -13.26 -15.37
CA GLY A 21 -42.32 -13.40 -14.72
C GLY A 21 -41.10 -13.23 -15.66
N LEU A 22 -41.22 -13.63 -16.92
CA LEU A 22 -40.21 -13.41 -17.96
C LEU A 22 -40.06 -11.92 -18.28
N LYS A 23 -41.14 -11.19 -18.43
CA LYS A 23 -41.13 -9.76 -18.72
C LYS A 23 -40.49 -8.96 -17.59
N GLU A 24 -40.83 -9.25 -16.34
CA GLU A 24 -40.25 -8.60 -15.16
C GLU A 24 -38.73 -8.82 -15.06
N ARG A 25 -38.24 -10.03 -15.41
CA ARG A 25 -36.82 -10.33 -15.46
C ARG A 25 -36.10 -9.54 -16.56
N TYR A 26 -36.66 -9.47 -17.78
CA TYR A 26 -36.08 -8.68 -18.84
C TYR A 26 -36.09 -7.17 -18.52
N ASP A 27 -37.13 -6.67 -17.90
CA ASP A 27 -37.22 -5.28 -17.46
C ASP A 27 -36.16 -4.97 -16.39
N LEU A 28 -35.92 -5.88 -15.43
CA LEU A 28 -34.85 -5.76 -14.44
C LEU A 28 -33.47 -5.73 -15.09
N ILE A 29 -33.18 -6.68 -15.98
CA ILE A 29 -31.93 -6.73 -16.73
C ILE A 29 -31.71 -5.43 -17.52
N ALA A 30 -32.73 -4.95 -18.22
CA ALA A 30 -32.67 -3.70 -18.99
C ALA A 30 -32.41 -2.49 -18.09
N ARG A 31 -33.05 -2.41 -16.91
CA ARG A 31 -32.80 -1.36 -15.92
C ARG A 31 -31.38 -1.40 -15.42
N ILE A 32 -30.84 -2.60 -15.07
CA ILE A 32 -29.47 -2.74 -14.60
C ILE A 32 -28.47 -2.33 -15.69
N LEU A 33 -28.62 -2.82 -16.92
CA LEU A 33 -27.70 -2.52 -18.02
C LEU A 33 -27.72 -1.03 -18.43
N ASN A 34 -28.86 -0.36 -18.32
CA ASN A 34 -29.00 1.06 -18.66
C ASN A 34 -28.61 1.98 -17.51
N ALA A 35 -28.45 1.50 -16.30
CA ALA A 35 -28.05 2.30 -15.16
C ALA A 35 -26.58 2.73 -15.30
N LYS A 36 -26.36 4.05 -15.44
CA LYS A 36 -25.03 4.66 -15.55
C LYS A 36 -24.79 5.58 -14.37
N THR A 37 -23.53 5.71 -14.00
CA THR A 37 -23.10 6.75 -13.05
C THR A 37 -22.98 8.06 -13.81
N ASN A 38 -23.63 9.09 -13.31
CA ASN A 38 -23.43 10.47 -13.76
C ASN A 38 -22.81 11.21 -12.57
N ASN A 39 -21.50 11.39 -12.58
CA ASN A 39 -20.78 12.06 -11.51
C ASN A 39 -19.83 13.07 -12.12
N GLU A 40 -20.16 14.36 -11.92
CA GLU A 40 -19.43 15.50 -12.46
C GLU A 40 -17.95 15.48 -12.08
N GLY A 41 -17.63 15.16 -10.82
CA GLY A 41 -16.24 15.09 -10.37
C GLY A 41 -15.43 14.02 -11.10
N LEU A 42 -16.04 12.87 -11.44
CA LEU A 42 -15.36 11.82 -12.20
C LEU A 42 -15.10 12.24 -13.65
N GLU A 43 -16.04 12.95 -14.28
CA GLU A 43 -15.88 13.49 -15.63
C GLU A 43 -14.78 14.56 -15.65
N GLU A 44 -14.78 15.48 -14.68
CA GLU A 44 -13.71 16.47 -14.50
C GLU A 44 -12.35 15.83 -14.29
N TYR A 45 -12.26 14.81 -13.41
CA TYR A 45 -11.01 14.08 -13.20
C TYR A 45 -10.43 13.52 -14.51
N GLN A 46 -11.31 12.92 -15.34
CA GLN A 46 -10.91 12.40 -16.64
C GLN A 46 -10.40 13.51 -17.58
N GLN A 47 -11.09 14.64 -17.64
CA GLN A 47 -10.70 15.78 -18.47
C GLN A 47 -9.35 16.36 -18.03
N ILE A 48 -9.12 16.48 -16.72
CA ILE A 48 -7.85 16.95 -16.16
C ILE A 48 -6.73 15.96 -16.54
N LEU A 49 -6.97 14.66 -16.41
CA LEU A 49 -5.99 13.63 -16.76
C LEU A 49 -5.60 13.69 -18.25
N ASP A 50 -6.58 13.74 -19.13
CA ASP A 50 -6.37 13.64 -20.58
C ASP A 50 -5.83 14.94 -21.22
N ASN A 51 -6.15 16.09 -20.65
CA ASN A 51 -5.78 17.39 -21.22
C ASN A 51 -4.70 18.10 -20.41
N GLU A 52 -5.00 18.45 -19.14
CA GLU A 52 -4.13 19.33 -18.34
C GLU A 52 -2.87 18.59 -17.89
N PHE A 53 -3.02 17.37 -17.33
CA PHE A 53 -1.90 16.61 -16.82
C PHE A 53 -0.97 16.11 -17.93
N LEU A 54 -1.49 15.53 -19.01
CA LEU A 54 -0.64 15.05 -20.11
C LEU A 54 0.11 16.18 -20.79
N LYS A 55 -0.53 17.36 -20.94
CA LYS A 55 0.13 18.56 -21.45
C LYS A 55 1.24 19.03 -20.52
N PHE A 56 0.99 19.06 -19.22
CA PHE A 56 2.01 19.38 -18.21
C PHE A 56 3.16 18.37 -18.24
N ALA A 57 2.85 17.07 -18.16
CA ALA A 57 3.84 15.99 -18.09
C ALA A 57 4.73 15.93 -19.35
N SER A 58 4.21 16.30 -20.51
CA SER A 58 5.01 16.37 -21.75
C SER A 58 6.10 17.45 -21.70
N GLY A 59 5.90 18.52 -20.90
CA GLY A 59 6.88 19.60 -20.71
C GLY A 59 7.93 19.34 -19.63
N VAL A 60 7.84 18.22 -18.90
CA VAL A 60 8.76 17.86 -17.81
C VAL A 60 9.60 16.65 -18.21
N ASP A 61 10.79 16.84 -18.77
CA ASP A 61 11.66 15.74 -19.25
C ASP A 61 12.51 15.09 -18.14
N SER A 62 12.68 15.76 -17.02
CA SER A 62 13.54 15.34 -15.92
C SER A 62 13.03 14.15 -15.12
N LEU A 63 11.74 13.90 -15.10
CA LEU A 63 11.17 12.75 -14.41
C LEU A 63 11.33 11.48 -15.24
N LYS A 64 12.12 10.53 -14.76
CA LYS A 64 12.34 9.23 -15.43
C LYS A 64 11.13 8.29 -15.29
N GLU A 65 10.35 8.46 -14.21
CA GLU A 65 9.28 7.56 -13.79
C GLU A 65 7.88 8.09 -14.19
N LYS A 66 7.78 8.77 -15.34
CA LYS A 66 6.51 9.34 -15.85
C LYS A 66 5.40 8.29 -15.97
N GLU A 67 5.76 7.06 -16.36
CA GLU A 67 4.82 5.96 -16.51
C GLU A 67 4.20 5.55 -15.17
N ILE A 68 5.00 5.52 -14.10
CA ILE A 68 4.51 5.19 -12.75
C ILE A 68 3.50 6.25 -12.30
N ALA A 69 3.83 7.53 -12.48
CA ALA A 69 2.93 8.62 -12.13
C ALA A 69 1.59 8.54 -12.89
N LEU A 70 1.64 8.27 -14.20
CA LEU A 70 0.44 8.11 -15.03
C LEU A 70 -0.38 6.89 -14.59
N LEU A 71 0.26 5.75 -14.32
CA LEU A 71 -0.40 4.55 -13.84
C LEU A 71 -1.09 4.79 -12.48
N THR A 72 -0.43 5.49 -11.57
CA THR A 72 -1.02 5.87 -10.27
C THR A 72 -2.28 6.71 -10.46
N LEU A 73 -2.26 7.72 -11.33
CA LEU A 73 -3.44 8.53 -11.63
C LEU A 73 -4.57 7.72 -12.30
N GLN A 74 -4.22 6.74 -13.13
CA GLN A 74 -5.21 5.83 -13.72
C GLN A 74 -5.81 4.87 -12.68
N GLU A 75 -5.03 4.43 -11.69
CA GLU A 75 -5.51 3.63 -10.57
C GLU A 75 -6.46 4.44 -9.68
N ILE A 76 -6.09 5.68 -9.35
CA ILE A 76 -6.97 6.63 -8.66
C ILE A 76 -8.30 6.76 -9.41
N LYS A 77 -8.27 6.95 -10.74
CA LYS A 77 -9.50 7.02 -11.56
C LYS A 77 -10.37 5.77 -11.40
N LYS A 78 -9.79 4.56 -11.44
CA LYS A 78 -10.55 3.31 -11.25
C LYS A 78 -11.20 3.25 -9.88
N GLU A 79 -10.51 3.70 -8.84
CA GLU A 79 -11.08 3.78 -7.50
C GLU A 79 -12.20 4.82 -7.41
N LEU A 80 -12.01 6.00 -8.04
CA LEU A 80 -13.05 7.03 -8.11
C LEU A 80 -14.29 6.56 -8.87
N GLN A 81 -14.15 5.76 -9.93
CA GLN A 81 -15.28 5.14 -10.62
C GLN A 81 -16.13 4.26 -9.69
N LEU A 82 -15.46 3.55 -8.78
CA LEU A 82 -16.15 2.75 -7.77
C LEU A 82 -16.86 3.64 -6.75
N VAL A 83 -16.18 4.67 -6.25
CA VAL A 83 -16.72 5.63 -5.29
C VAL A 83 -17.92 6.38 -5.89
N ALA A 84 -17.79 6.89 -7.12
CA ALA A 84 -18.83 7.65 -7.81
C ALA A 84 -20.15 6.89 -7.95
N SER A 85 -20.09 5.55 -7.99
CA SER A 85 -21.29 4.70 -8.06
C SER A 85 -22.16 4.81 -6.82
N TYR A 86 -21.54 4.94 -5.63
CA TYR A 86 -22.23 5.08 -4.36
C TYR A 86 -21.34 5.78 -3.31
N PRO A 87 -21.19 7.11 -3.37
CA PRO A 87 -20.25 7.84 -2.52
C PRO A 87 -20.45 7.59 -1.00
N SER A 88 -21.71 7.46 -0.57
CA SER A 88 -22.03 7.22 0.86
C SER A 88 -21.50 5.88 1.38
N LEU A 89 -21.25 4.90 0.52
CA LEU A 89 -20.61 3.63 0.88
C LEU A 89 -19.16 3.85 1.29
N PHE A 90 -18.44 4.62 0.49
CA PHE A 90 -17.00 4.83 0.68
C PHE A 90 -16.66 5.91 1.72
N GLN A 91 -17.67 6.63 2.22
CA GLN A 91 -17.55 7.47 3.41
C GLN A 91 -17.59 6.67 4.73
N LYS A 92 -17.81 5.35 4.65
CA LYS A 92 -17.90 4.44 5.80
C LYS A 92 -16.67 3.54 5.87
N THR A 93 -16.30 3.17 7.10
CA THR A 93 -15.28 2.13 7.31
C THR A 93 -15.86 0.77 6.92
N ILE A 94 -15.24 0.14 5.93
CA ILE A 94 -15.69 -1.15 5.39
C ILE A 94 -15.11 -2.28 6.24
N VAL A 95 -15.99 -3.15 6.73
CA VAL A 95 -15.69 -4.36 7.50
C VAL A 95 -16.21 -5.58 6.74
N ALA A 96 -15.33 -6.42 6.25
CA ALA A 96 -15.74 -7.64 5.56
C ALA A 96 -15.89 -8.80 6.53
N VAL A 97 -16.86 -9.68 6.27
CA VAL A 97 -17.07 -10.91 7.03
C VAL A 97 -16.58 -12.09 6.21
N GLY A 98 -15.43 -12.65 6.62
CA GLY A 98 -14.78 -13.80 6.02
C GLY A 98 -14.90 -15.07 6.86
N GLY A 99 -14.49 -16.19 6.30
CA GLY A 99 -14.46 -17.49 6.97
C GLY A 99 -14.94 -18.62 6.08
N GLY A 100 -14.67 -19.84 6.49
CA GLY A 100 -15.00 -21.05 5.74
C GLY A 100 -16.49 -21.18 5.43
N PHE A 101 -16.79 -22.10 4.50
CA PHE A 101 -18.18 -22.47 4.22
C PHE A 101 -18.88 -22.94 5.50
N SER A 102 -20.13 -22.60 5.67
CA SER A 102 -20.93 -22.91 6.88
C SER A 102 -20.39 -22.36 8.21
N ALA A 103 -19.45 -21.42 8.20
CA ALA A 103 -19.03 -20.70 9.42
C ALA A 103 -20.13 -19.80 10.01
N GLY A 104 -21.26 -19.62 9.29
CA GLY A 104 -22.42 -18.84 9.74
C GLY A 104 -22.31 -17.34 9.49
N LYS A 105 -21.63 -16.91 8.40
CA LYS A 105 -21.40 -15.49 8.06
C LYS A 105 -22.70 -14.70 7.90
N SER A 106 -23.58 -15.14 7.02
CA SER A 106 -24.86 -14.45 6.76
C SER A 106 -25.77 -14.50 7.99
N THR A 107 -25.84 -15.63 8.70
CA THR A 107 -26.56 -15.73 9.99
C THR A 107 -26.00 -14.76 11.04
N PHE A 108 -24.67 -14.64 11.10
CA PHE A 108 -24.00 -13.67 11.97
C PHE A 108 -24.42 -12.24 11.64
N LEU A 109 -24.35 -11.85 10.37
CA LEU A 109 -24.73 -10.50 9.94
C LEU A 109 -26.21 -10.24 10.11
N ASN A 110 -27.08 -11.18 9.74
CA ASN A 110 -28.53 -11.08 9.93
C ASN A 110 -28.90 -10.79 11.39
N ASN A 111 -28.21 -11.43 12.33
CA ASN A 111 -28.44 -11.24 13.75
C ASN A 111 -27.76 -9.96 14.29
N LEU A 112 -26.47 -9.74 13.99
CA LEU A 112 -25.71 -8.58 14.47
C LEU A 112 -26.35 -7.25 14.04
N LEU A 113 -26.86 -7.20 12.81
CA LEU A 113 -27.41 -6.00 12.20
C LEU A 113 -28.94 -5.89 12.38
N GLY A 114 -29.61 -6.96 12.84
CA GLY A 114 -31.06 -6.97 13.04
C GLY A 114 -31.85 -6.84 11.74
N LEU A 115 -31.34 -7.42 10.63
CA LEU A 115 -31.94 -7.30 9.30
C LEU A 115 -33.31 -7.99 9.24
N LYS A 116 -34.30 -7.33 8.62
CA LYS A 116 -35.59 -7.90 8.26
C LYS A 116 -35.50 -8.66 6.97
N LEU A 117 -34.91 -8.03 5.94
CA LEU A 117 -34.53 -8.69 4.70
C LEU A 117 -33.29 -9.53 4.95
N LYS A 118 -33.47 -10.83 5.14
CA LYS A 118 -32.40 -11.74 5.52
C LYS A 118 -31.44 -11.97 4.35
N LEU A 119 -30.13 -11.84 4.65
CA LEU A 119 -29.08 -12.33 3.76
C LEU A 119 -29.22 -13.86 3.64
N PRO A 120 -28.90 -14.43 2.46
CA PRO A 120 -29.06 -15.87 2.23
C PRO A 120 -28.08 -16.67 3.09
N GLU A 121 -28.59 -17.69 3.78
CA GLU A 121 -27.79 -18.49 4.71
C GLU A 121 -27.21 -19.76 4.06
N ASP A 122 -27.78 -20.22 2.94
CA ASP A 122 -27.44 -21.49 2.28
C ASP A 122 -27.09 -21.33 0.78
N MET A 123 -26.48 -20.24 0.38
CA MET A 123 -26.12 -20.04 -1.03
C MET A 123 -24.90 -20.85 -1.45
N ASN A 124 -25.02 -21.48 -2.63
CA ASN A 124 -23.88 -22.04 -3.33
C ASN A 124 -22.84 -20.94 -3.62
N PRO A 125 -21.55 -21.09 -3.24
CA PRO A 125 -20.53 -20.04 -3.36
C PRO A 125 -20.41 -19.42 -4.75
N THR A 126 -20.66 -20.20 -5.78
CA THR A 126 -20.54 -19.78 -7.19
C THR A 126 -21.55 -18.73 -7.63
N THR A 127 -22.68 -18.61 -6.93
CA THR A 127 -23.78 -17.70 -7.28
C THR A 127 -23.90 -16.49 -6.37
N ALA A 128 -23.16 -16.44 -5.25
CA ALA A 128 -23.27 -15.35 -4.28
C ALA A 128 -22.71 -14.04 -4.82
N ILE A 129 -23.56 -13.01 -4.90
CA ILE A 129 -23.17 -11.65 -5.22
C ILE A 129 -22.81 -10.96 -3.89
N PRO A 130 -21.62 -10.34 -3.76
CA PRO A 130 -21.24 -9.62 -2.54
C PRO A 130 -22.27 -8.56 -2.18
N THR A 131 -22.72 -8.51 -0.93
CA THR A 131 -23.72 -7.57 -0.47
C THR A 131 -23.14 -6.65 0.60
N TYR A 132 -23.22 -5.34 0.35
CA TYR A 132 -22.76 -4.28 1.25
C TYR A 132 -23.94 -3.83 2.12
N CYS A 133 -23.86 -4.06 3.43
CA CYS A 133 -24.88 -3.66 4.40
C CYS A 133 -24.46 -2.36 5.08
N LEU A 134 -25.26 -1.31 4.94
CA LEU A 134 -24.94 0.01 5.49
C LEU A 134 -26.17 0.70 6.10
N LYS A 135 -25.92 1.68 6.97
CA LYS A 135 -26.99 2.44 7.61
C LYS A 135 -27.72 3.34 6.61
N GLY A 136 -29.02 3.19 6.55
CA GLY A 136 -29.97 4.06 5.86
C GLY A 136 -31.24 4.28 6.70
N GLU A 137 -32.18 5.04 6.18
CA GLU A 137 -33.44 5.37 6.85
C GLU A 137 -34.45 4.23 6.78
N ARG A 138 -34.48 3.54 5.64
CA ARG A 138 -35.35 2.37 5.39
C ARG A 138 -34.54 1.19 4.88
N GLU A 139 -35.13 0.01 4.98
CA GLU A 139 -34.54 -1.21 4.45
C GLU A 139 -34.84 -1.31 2.95
N VAL A 140 -33.79 -1.21 2.13
CA VAL A 140 -33.87 -1.22 0.68
C VAL A 140 -32.68 -1.98 0.11
N LEU A 141 -32.97 -2.91 -0.80
CA LEU A 141 -31.97 -3.61 -1.58
C LEU A 141 -31.77 -2.89 -2.91
N MET A 142 -30.52 -2.68 -3.27
CA MET A 142 -30.12 -2.04 -4.53
C MET A 142 -29.06 -2.88 -5.22
N GLY A 143 -29.13 -2.97 -6.56
CA GLY A 143 -28.09 -3.59 -7.40
C GLY A 143 -27.22 -2.54 -8.07
N ARG A 144 -25.90 -2.71 -8.06
CA ARG A 144 -24.97 -1.87 -8.82
C ARG A 144 -24.73 -2.49 -10.18
N SER A 145 -24.96 -1.70 -11.23
CA SER A 145 -24.61 -2.05 -12.63
C SER A 145 -23.09 -2.06 -12.83
N GLN A 146 -22.61 -2.85 -13.78
CA GLN A 146 -21.23 -2.73 -14.29
C GLN A 146 -20.92 -1.33 -14.82
N ASN A 147 -21.91 -0.64 -15.38
CA ASN A 147 -21.80 0.72 -15.89
C ASN A 147 -21.79 1.80 -14.78
N GLY A 148 -21.81 1.36 -13.51
CA GLY A 148 -21.67 2.22 -12.35
C GLY A 148 -22.98 2.70 -11.72
N GLY A 149 -24.10 2.71 -12.41
CA GLY A 149 -25.38 3.11 -11.87
C GLY A 149 -25.94 2.13 -10.84
N VAL A 150 -26.91 2.59 -10.05
CA VAL A 150 -27.57 1.81 -8.99
C VAL A 150 -29.06 1.72 -9.29
N VAL A 151 -29.62 0.52 -9.09
CA VAL A 151 -31.04 0.23 -9.33
C VAL A 151 -31.67 -0.35 -8.06
N GLU A 152 -32.78 0.22 -7.61
CA GLU A 152 -33.58 -0.36 -6.52
C GLU A 152 -34.21 -1.67 -6.95
N LEU A 153 -34.18 -2.67 -6.07
CA LEU A 153 -34.64 -4.04 -6.29
C LEU A 153 -35.78 -4.39 -5.30
N PRO A 154 -36.97 -3.77 -5.42
CA PRO A 154 -38.01 -3.85 -4.40
C PRO A 154 -38.57 -5.28 -4.21
N ASP A 155 -38.64 -6.04 -5.30
CA ASP A 155 -39.24 -7.38 -5.31
C ASP A 155 -38.16 -8.48 -5.41
N PHE A 156 -36.90 -8.12 -5.21
CA PHE A 156 -35.80 -9.08 -5.32
C PHE A 156 -35.66 -9.85 -4.01
N SER A 157 -35.76 -11.17 -4.09
CA SER A 157 -35.42 -12.06 -2.99
C SER A 157 -34.08 -12.76 -3.25
N PHE A 158 -33.36 -13.08 -2.17
CA PHE A 158 -32.08 -13.77 -2.25
C PHE A 158 -32.25 -15.29 -2.45
N ASP A 159 -33.47 -15.76 -2.81
CA ASP A 159 -33.70 -17.19 -2.97
C ASP A 159 -33.04 -17.75 -4.23
N HIS A 160 -32.69 -19.03 -4.16
CA HIS A 160 -32.02 -19.74 -5.24
C HIS A 160 -32.88 -19.88 -6.51
N GLU A 161 -34.18 -19.98 -6.36
CA GLU A 161 -35.11 -20.16 -7.49
C GLU A 161 -35.11 -18.86 -8.31
N THR A 162 -35.20 -17.71 -7.66
CA THR A 162 -35.15 -16.41 -8.31
C THR A 162 -33.81 -16.19 -9.02
N LEU A 163 -32.67 -16.48 -8.36
CA LEU A 163 -31.35 -16.29 -8.93
C LEU A 163 -31.07 -17.23 -10.13
N ASN A 164 -31.42 -18.52 -10.00
CA ASN A 164 -31.23 -19.52 -11.05
C ASN A 164 -32.17 -19.31 -12.25
N ALA A 165 -33.31 -18.68 -12.01
CA ALA A 165 -34.29 -18.42 -13.06
C ALA A 165 -33.81 -17.42 -14.12
N PHE A 166 -32.74 -16.63 -13.85
CA PHE A 166 -32.16 -15.74 -14.86
C PHE A 166 -31.41 -16.46 -15.99
N GLY A 167 -30.97 -17.69 -15.76
CA GLY A 167 -30.31 -18.51 -16.81
C GLY A 167 -28.91 -18.02 -17.21
N PHE A 168 -28.33 -17.03 -16.51
CA PHE A 168 -26.98 -16.52 -16.70
C PHE A 168 -26.40 -15.97 -15.39
N ASP A 169 -25.09 -15.75 -15.34
CA ASP A 169 -24.43 -15.21 -14.16
C ASP A 169 -24.73 -13.71 -13.99
N LEU A 170 -25.61 -13.39 -13.03
CA LEU A 170 -25.97 -12.01 -12.68
C LEU A 170 -24.77 -11.14 -12.27
N LYS A 171 -23.67 -11.73 -11.77
CA LYS A 171 -22.43 -11.00 -11.44
C LYS A 171 -21.86 -10.27 -12.65
N SER A 172 -22.09 -10.82 -13.86
CA SER A 172 -21.58 -10.23 -15.08
C SER A 172 -22.18 -8.85 -15.38
N ILE A 173 -23.38 -8.56 -14.89
CA ILE A 173 -24.06 -7.27 -15.06
C ILE A 173 -24.26 -6.50 -13.75
N MET A 174 -24.23 -7.20 -12.60
CA MET A 174 -24.45 -6.66 -11.26
C MET A 174 -23.35 -7.19 -10.30
N PRO A 175 -22.17 -6.56 -10.27
CA PRO A 175 -21.02 -7.07 -9.55
C PRO A 175 -21.18 -7.08 -8.01
N PHE A 176 -22.06 -6.25 -7.47
CA PHE A 176 -22.42 -6.28 -6.05
C PHE A 176 -23.80 -5.66 -5.78
N MET A 177 -24.34 -5.96 -4.60
CA MET A 177 -25.58 -5.37 -4.08
C MET A 177 -25.31 -4.51 -2.86
N ILE A 178 -26.24 -3.61 -2.57
CA ILE A 178 -26.22 -2.72 -1.42
C ILE A 178 -27.51 -2.88 -0.67
N LEU A 179 -27.45 -3.31 0.59
CA LEU A 179 -28.56 -3.34 1.52
C LEU A 179 -28.46 -2.15 2.48
N SER A 180 -29.30 -1.15 2.22
CA SER A 180 -29.49 -0.02 3.13
C SER A 180 -30.53 -0.40 4.18
N ALA A 181 -30.23 -0.23 5.48
CA ALA A 181 -31.15 -0.58 6.57
C ALA A 181 -30.89 0.32 7.80
N PRO A 182 -31.83 0.44 8.76
CA PRO A 182 -31.65 1.24 9.98
C PRO A 182 -30.68 0.57 10.97
N LEU A 183 -29.41 0.45 10.57
CA LEU A 183 -28.37 -0.23 11.34
C LEU A 183 -27.89 0.57 12.55
N PRO A 184 -27.37 -0.12 13.61
CA PRO A 184 -26.87 0.53 14.82
C PRO A 184 -25.57 1.32 14.58
N PHE A 185 -24.81 0.98 13.52
CA PHE A 185 -23.51 1.58 13.22
C PHE A 185 -23.63 2.66 12.13
N LYS A 186 -23.35 3.92 12.49
CA LYS A 186 -23.49 5.05 11.56
C LYS A 186 -22.42 5.06 10.46
N HIS A 187 -21.20 4.72 10.83
CA HIS A 187 -20.02 4.86 9.97
C HIS A 187 -19.40 3.53 9.55
N LEU A 188 -20.05 2.39 9.83
CA LEU A 188 -19.62 1.09 9.33
C LEU A 188 -20.45 0.66 8.12
N CYS A 189 -19.80 -0.06 7.23
CA CYS A 189 -20.41 -0.85 6.19
C CYS A 189 -19.88 -2.28 6.29
N PHE A 190 -20.79 -3.26 6.30
CA PHE A 190 -20.41 -4.67 6.35
C PHE A 190 -20.54 -5.30 4.98
N ILE A 191 -19.56 -6.14 4.60
CA ILE A 191 -19.65 -6.94 3.37
C ILE A 191 -19.94 -8.38 3.77
N ASP A 192 -21.06 -8.92 3.30
CA ASP A 192 -21.29 -10.35 3.27
C ASP A 192 -20.56 -10.95 2.08
N THR A 193 -19.57 -11.81 2.35
CA THR A 193 -18.73 -12.40 1.32
C THR A 193 -19.13 -13.84 1.02
N PRO A 194 -18.96 -14.29 -0.24
CA PRO A 194 -19.10 -15.70 -0.56
C PRO A 194 -18.26 -16.58 0.37
N GLY A 195 -18.78 -17.72 0.78
CA GLY A 195 -18.05 -18.67 1.61
C GLY A 195 -16.85 -19.23 0.87
N TYR A 196 -15.71 -19.18 1.53
CA TYR A 196 -14.50 -19.87 1.07
C TYR A 196 -14.60 -21.36 1.39
N ASN A 197 -14.38 -22.22 0.39
CA ASN A 197 -14.34 -23.67 0.59
C ASN A 197 -12.91 -24.17 0.37
N PRO A 198 -12.20 -24.64 1.42
CA PRO A 198 -10.91 -25.29 1.24
C PRO A 198 -11.13 -26.60 0.49
N SER A 199 -10.60 -26.67 -0.70
CA SER A 199 -10.64 -27.78 -1.65
C SER A 199 -10.63 -29.18 -1.02
N ASN A 200 -11.76 -29.88 -1.04
CA ASN A 200 -11.80 -31.35 -1.03
C ASN A 200 -13.06 -31.95 -1.70
N GLN A 201 -13.92 -31.13 -2.31
CA GLN A 201 -15.11 -31.61 -3.01
C GLN A 201 -15.34 -30.86 -4.33
N GLY A 202 -14.46 -31.06 -5.32
CA GLY A 202 -14.80 -30.85 -6.73
C GLY A 202 -15.12 -29.40 -7.21
N TYR A 203 -14.89 -28.36 -6.41
CA TYR A 203 -15.13 -26.96 -6.79
C TYR A 203 -13.87 -26.31 -7.34
N THR A 204 -14.04 -25.58 -8.45
CA THR A 204 -12.96 -24.87 -9.14
C THR A 204 -12.42 -23.71 -8.31
N GLY A 205 -11.11 -23.36 -8.48
CA GLY A 205 -10.43 -22.29 -7.75
C GLY A 205 -11.06 -20.88 -7.78
N GLY A 206 -12.21 -20.73 -8.46
CA GLY A 206 -12.98 -19.47 -8.56
C GLY A 206 -13.55 -18.94 -7.25
N ASP A 207 -13.84 -19.79 -6.27
CA ASP A 207 -14.46 -19.37 -5.01
C ASP A 207 -13.45 -18.64 -4.10
N LYS A 208 -12.19 -19.08 -4.10
CA LYS A 208 -11.11 -18.40 -3.36
C LYS A 208 -10.85 -17.01 -3.94
N GLU A 209 -10.84 -16.90 -5.26
CA GLU A 209 -10.65 -15.60 -5.94
C GLU A 209 -11.85 -14.66 -5.76
N ALA A 210 -13.07 -15.17 -5.77
CA ALA A 210 -14.27 -14.36 -5.52
C ALA A 210 -14.31 -13.83 -4.09
N SER A 211 -13.97 -14.66 -3.11
CA SER A 211 -13.78 -14.22 -1.71
C SER A 211 -12.69 -13.16 -1.60
N LYS A 212 -11.51 -13.37 -2.20
CA LYS A 212 -10.41 -12.41 -2.21
C LYS A 212 -10.81 -11.06 -2.80
N LYS A 213 -11.48 -11.07 -3.96
CA LYS A 213 -11.96 -9.83 -4.59
C LYS A 213 -12.89 -9.05 -3.67
N SER A 214 -13.79 -9.74 -2.97
CA SER A 214 -14.72 -9.09 -2.02
C SER A 214 -14.01 -8.54 -0.79
N LEU A 215 -12.97 -9.22 -0.29
CA LEU A 215 -12.19 -8.80 0.87
C LEU A 215 -11.20 -7.66 0.54
N LYS A 216 -10.81 -7.50 -0.74
CA LYS A 216 -9.84 -6.48 -1.17
C LYS A 216 -10.21 -5.06 -0.75
N HIS A 217 -11.51 -4.72 -0.78
CA HIS A 217 -12.00 -3.38 -0.45
C HIS A 217 -12.11 -3.09 1.05
N ALA A 218 -11.92 -4.11 1.91
CA ALA A 218 -11.98 -3.97 3.36
C ALA A 218 -10.58 -3.95 3.97
N LYS A 219 -10.32 -2.98 4.85
CA LYS A 219 -9.12 -2.94 5.70
C LYS A 219 -9.28 -3.83 6.94
N HIS A 220 -10.53 -3.95 7.42
CA HIS A 220 -10.89 -4.71 8.61
C HIS A 220 -11.72 -5.94 8.24
N ILE A 221 -11.37 -7.09 8.82
CA ILE A 221 -12.00 -8.36 8.51
C ILE A 221 -12.43 -9.04 9.81
N LEU A 222 -13.70 -9.43 9.89
CA LEU A 222 -14.21 -10.34 10.90
C LEU A 222 -14.10 -11.76 10.33
N TRP A 223 -13.17 -12.54 10.84
CA TRP A 223 -12.97 -13.92 10.38
C TRP A 223 -13.73 -14.89 11.28
N LEU A 224 -14.76 -15.52 10.74
CA LEU A 224 -15.61 -16.45 11.48
C LEU A 224 -15.01 -17.86 11.47
N VAL A 225 -14.84 -18.39 12.66
CA VAL A 225 -14.44 -19.78 12.91
C VAL A 225 -15.53 -20.46 13.72
N SER A 226 -16.11 -21.56 13.23
CA SER A 226 -17.05 -22.35 14.02
C SER A 226 -16.36 -22.97 15.23
N CYS A 227 -16.91 -22.74 16.44
CA CYS A 227 -16.34 -23.35 17.66
C CYS A 227 -16.38 -24.89 17.63
N GLU A 228 -17.23 -25.49 16.80
CA GLU A 228 -17.36 -26.96 16.64
C GLU A 228 -16.09 -27.57 16.05
N ARG A 229 -15.33 -26.84 15.22
CA ARG A 229 -14.09 -27.31 14.58
C ARG A 229 -12.89 -27.39 15.52
N GLY A 230 -12.96 -26.75 16.68
CA GLY A 230 -11.93 -26.84 17.71
C GLY A 230 -10.60 -26.13 17.42
N GLY A 231 -10.51 -25.32 16.37
CA GLY A 231 -9.34 -24.54 15.98
C GLY A 231 -9.46 -23.96 14.58
N ILE A 232 -8.37 -23.40 14.06
CA ILE A 232 -8.24 -22.94 12.69
C ILE A 232 -7.77 -24.11 11.81
N GLU A 233 -8.44 -24.33 10.70
CA GLU A 233 -8.06 -25.33 9.69
C GLU A 233 -6.87 -24.80 8.85
N SER A 234 -6.09 -25.71 8.23
CA SER A 234 -4.92 -25.33 7.44
C SER A 234 -5.24 -24.36 6.29
N GLY A 235 -6.36 -24.59 5.60
CA GLY A 235 -6.81 -23.70 4.53
C GLY A 235 -7.21 -22.31 5.01
N ASP A 236 -7.84 -22.20 6.19
CA ASP A 236 -8.15 -20.92 6.82
C ASP A 236 -6.85 -20.20 7.25
N LEU A 237 -5.85 -20.96 7.73
CA LEU A 237 -4.56 -20.40 8.13
C LEU A 237 -3.79 -19.81 6.96
N GLU A 238 -3.73 -20.53 5.83
CA GLU A 238 -3.11 -20.01 4.59
C GLU A 238 -3.78 -18.72 4.13
N PHE A 239 -5.10 -18.67 4.17
CA PHE A 239 -5.85 -17.48 3.76
C PHE A 239 -5.62 -16.30 4.71
N LEU A 240 -5.57 -16.55 6.03
CA LEU A 240 -5.25 -15.54 7.04
C LEU A 240 -3.82 -15.01 6.89
N GLN A 241 -2.86 -15.86 6.51
CA GLN A 241 -1.51 -15.45 6.19
C GLN A 241 -1.49 -14.48 5.00
N GLU A 242 -2.19 -14.82 3.91
CA GLU A 242 -2.30 -13.94 2.74
C GLU A 242 -2.91 -12.57 3.11
N LEU A 243 -4.00 -12.57 3.92
CA LEU A 243 -4.64 -11.33 4.38
C LEU A 243 -3.70 -10.49 5.26
N TYR A 244 -2.90 -11.13 6.10
CA TYR A 244 -1.92 -10.45 6.93
C TYR A 244 -0.81 -9.81 6.09
N GLU A 245 -0.30 -10.51 5.08
CA GLU A 245 0.70 -9.99 4.14
C GLU A 245 0.17 -8.80 3.31
N GLU A 246 -1.15 -8.77 3.03
CA GLU A 246 -1.83 -7.64 2.41
C GLU A 246 -2.11 -6.47 3.39
N GLY A 247 -1.66 -6.56 4.65
CA GLY A 247 -1.87 -5.53 5.68
C GLY A 247 -3.29 -5.44 6.24
N LYS A 248 -4.12 -6.48 6.04
CA LYS A 248 -5.50 -6.51 6.56
C LYS A 248 -5.52 -6.71 8.07
N GLN A 249 -6.43 -6.02 8.76
CA GLN A 249 -6.61 -6.13 10.20
C GLN A 249 -7.72 -7.14 10.53
N VAL A 250 -7.34 -8.31 11.04
CA VAL A 250 -8.27 -9.41 11.29
C VAL A 250 -8.70 -9.45 12.76
N PHE A 251 -9.98 -9.62 13.00
CA PHE A 251 -10.57 -9.99 14.30
C PHE A 251 -11.27 -11.34 14.16
N ILE A 252 -10.94 -12.30 15.02
CA ILE A 252 -11.50 -13.64 14.98
C ILE A 252 -12.83 -13.69 15.75
N VAL A 253 -13.85 -14.26 15.13
CA VAL A 253 -15.17 -14.48 15.76
C VAL A 253 -15.41 -15.97 15.88
N LEU A 254 -15.42 -16.50 17.10
CA LEU A 254 -15.86 -17.88 17.37
C LEU A 254 -17.37 -17.94 17.30
N SER A 255 -17.89 -18.36 16.16
CA SER A 255 -19.34 -18.52 15.93
C SER A 255 -19.90 -19.78 16.58
N ARG A 256 -21.23 -19.84 16.74
CA ARG A 256 -21.95 -20.96 17.37
C ARG A 256 -21.45 -21.28 18.79
N ALA A 257 -21.07 -20.25 19.55
CA ALA A 257 -20.48 -20.42 20.87
C ALA A 257 -21.37 -21.21 21.86
N ASP A 258 -22.70 -21.19 21.66
CA ASP A 258 -23.68 -21.97 22.42
C ASP A 258 -23.55 -23.50 22.29
N ARG A 259 -22.75 -23.99 21.33
CA ARG A 259 -22.47 -25.42 21.11
C ARG A 259 -21.38 -25.99 22.01
N ARG A 260 -20.70 -25.14 22.79
CA ARG A 260 -19.63 -25.55 23.71
C ARG A 260 -19.80 -24.89 25.08
N THR A 261 -19.18 -25.51 26.08
CA THR A 261 -19.11 -24.89 27.43
C THR A 261 -18.12 -23.70 27.39
N LYS A 262 -18.28 -22.75 28.31
CA LYS A 262 -17.41 -21.57 28.41
C LYS A 262 -15.92 -21.95 28.57
N SER A 263 -15.60 -22.99 29.33
CA SER A 263 -14.23 -23.51 29.49
C SER A 263 -13.67 -24.07 28.18
N GLN A 264 -14.46 -24.86 27.43
CA GLN A 264 -14.03 -25.39 26.12
C GLN A 264 -13.83 -24.27 25.10
N LEU A 265 -14.63 -23.22 25.14
CA LEU A 265 -14.43 -22.05 24.27
C LEU A 265 -13.12 -21.32 24.57
N GLU A 266 -12.75 -21.19 25.85
CA GLU A 266 -11.48 -20.60 26.24
C GLU A 266 -10.28 -21.44 25.78
N GLU A 267 -10.38 -22.77 25.84
CA GLU A 267 -9.36 -23.68 25.29
C GLU A 267 -9.20 -23.52 23.78
N VAL A 268 -10.32 -23.48 23.04
CA VAL A 268 -10.31 -23.24 21.59
C VAL A 268 -9.68 -21.89 21.27
N ALA A 269 -10.03 -20.84 22.00
CA ALA A 269 -9.49 -19.50 21.78
C ALA A 269 -7.98 -19.44 22.08
N LYS A 270 -7.50 -20.13 23.10
CA LYS A 270 -6.06 -20.25 23.41
C LYS A 270 -5.31 -20.96 22.27
N LYS A 271 -5.84 -22.10 21.81
CA LYS A 271 -5.28 -22.84 20.69
C LYS A 271 -5.19 -22.00 19.41
N ILE A 272 -6.23 -21.23 19.10
CA ILE A 272 -6.22 -20.31 17.96
C ILE A 272 -5.13 -19.25 18.11
N ARG A 273 -4.98 -18.65 19.32
CA ARG A 273 -3.92 -17.66 19.59
C ARG A 273 -2.53 -18.24 19.39
N GLU A 274 -2.29 -19.44 19.89
CA GLU A 274 -1.02 -20.15 19.73
C GLU A 274 -0.76 -20.42 18.26
N THR A 275 -1.72 -20.99 17.54
CA THR A 275 -1.59 -21.27 16.10
C THR A 275 -1.26 -20.02 15.29
N LEU A 276 -1.96 -18.90 15.50
CA LEU A 276 -1.70 -17.65 14.79
C LEU A 276 -0.33 -17.07 15.14
N LYS A 277 0.04 -17.10 16.42
CA LYS A 277 1.33 -16.60 16.89
C LYS A 277 2.49 -17.44 16.35
N ASP A 278 2.36 -18.76 16.34
CA ASP A 278 3.40 -19.68 15.82
C ASP A 278 3.63 -19.48 14.31
N ASN A 279 2.62 -19.00 13.59
CA ASN A 279 2.71 -18.63 12.17
C ASN A 279 3.01 -17.16 11.93
N GLY A 280 3.27 -16.35 12.96
CA GLY A 280 3.63 -14.94 12.83
C GLY A 280 2.49 -14.03 12.38
N ILE A 281 1.23 -14.46 12.52
CA ILE A 281 0.04 -13.69 12.09
C ILE A 281 -0.45 -12.85 13.27
N GLU A 282 -0.40 -11.52 13.10
CA GLU A 282 -1.00 -10.59 14.05
C GLU A 282 -2.50 -10.44 13.81
N PHE A 283 -3.28 -10.33 14.90
CA PHE A 283 -4.72 -10.15 14.85
C PHE A 283 -5.20 -9.23 15.98
N LYS A 284 -6.37 -8.62 15.82
CA LYS A 284 -6.88 -7.58 16.73
C LYS A 284 -7.63 -8.12 17.96
N GLY A 285 -7.99 -9.39 17.97
CA GLY A 285 -8.67 -10.05 19.08
C GLY A 285 -9.45 -11.27 18.67
N ILE A 286 -10.01 -11.96 19.68
CA ILE A 286 -10.93 -13.09 19.50
C ILE A 286 -12.17 -12.82 20.33
N GLY A 287 -13.37 -12.89 19.73
CA GLY A 287 -14.67 -12.77 20.39
C GLY A 287 -15.48 -14.06 20.29
N ALA A 288 -16.26 -14.39 21.31
CA ALA A 288 -17.24 -15.47 21.26
C ALA A 288 -18.60 -14.92 20.82
N TYR A 289 -19.28 -15.62 19.90
CA TYR A 289 -20.56 -15.18 19.35
C TYR A 289 -21.57 -16.33 19.21
N SER A 290 -22.80 -16.07 19.63
CA SER A 290 -23.96 -16.92 19.37
C SER A 290 -25.13 -16.07 18.89
N ALA A 291 -25.74 -16.44 17.77
CA ALA A 291 -26.92 -15.75 17.25
C ALA A 291 -28.16 -15.98 18.16
N THR A 292 -28.25 -17.14 18.80
CA THR A 292 -29.39 -17.51 19.68
C THR A 292 -29.26 -16.97 21.09
N ARG A 293 -28.00 -16.80 21.57
CA ARG A 293 -27.69 -16.32 22.93
C ARG A 293 -26.76 -15.12 22.92
N TYR A 294 -27.02 -14.19 22.02
CA TYR A 294 -26.14 -13.04 21.77
C TYR A 294 -25.72 -12.29 23.03
N GLN A 295 -26.70 -11.91 23.87
CA GLN A 295 -26.44 -11.11 25.06
C GLN A 295 -25.55 -11.86 26.08
N GLU A 296 -25.76 -13.16 26.26
CA GLU A 296 -24.96 -14.00 27.18
C GLU A 296 -23.49 -14.04 26.76
N TYR A 297 -23.23 -14.24 25.47
CA TYR A 297 -21.84 -14.37 24.97
C TYR A 297 -21.16 -13.02 24.80
N LYS A 298 -21.90 -11.95 24.59
CA LYS A 298 -21.39 -10.58 24.67
C LYS A 298 -20.86 -10.29 26.08
N GLU A 299 -21.68 -10.51 27.12
CA GLU A 299 -21.25 -10.33 28.51
C GLU A 299 -20.12 -11.27 28.92
N PHE A 300 -20.11 -12.49 28.42
CA PHE A 300 -19.03 -13.44 28.64
C PHE A 300 -17.73 -12.92 28.07
N SER A 301 -17.72 -12.45 26.81
CA SER A 301 -16.54 -11.89 26.18
C SER A 301 -16.01 -10.64 26.88
N GLU A 302 -16.89 -9.80 27.43
CA GLU A 302 -16.49 -8.61 28.18
C GLU A 302 -15.85 -8.91 29.54
N LYS A 303 -16.25 -10.01 30.20
CA LYS A 303 -15.74 -10.42 31.51
C LYS A 303 -14.54 -11.37 31.43
N SER A 304 -14.33 -12.03 30.30
CA SER A 304 -13.24 -13.00 30.11
C SER A 304 -11.89 -12.30 29.92
N LYS A 305 -10.82 -12.95 30.41
CA LYS A 305 -9.44 -12.53 30.14
C LYS A 305 -8.91 -13.11 28.82
N VAL A 306 -9.63 -14.06 28.24
CA VAL A 306 -9.24 -14.77 27.01
C VAL A 306 -9.92 -14.14 25.78
N PHE A 307 -11.15 -13.65 25.93
CA PHE A 307 -11.90 -13.06 24.84
C PHE A 307 -11.82 -11.53 24.83
N ASN A 308 -12.02 -10.97 23.63
CA ASN A 308 -12.15 -9.54 23.40
C ASN A 308 -13.61 -9.23 23.02
N SER A 309 -14.12 -8.09 23.45
CA SER A 309 -15.47 -7.66 23.07
C SER A 309 -15.49 -7.26 21.60
N LEU A 310 -16.33 -7.96 20.82
CA LEU A 310 -16.59 -7.64 19.42
C LEU A 310 -17.21 -6.24 19.28
N GLU A 311 -18.14 -5.90 20.17
CA GLU A 311 -18.85 -4.60 20.15
C GLU A 311 -17.88 -3.45 20.40
N LYS A 312 -16.96 -3.58 21.36
CA LYS A 312 -15.92 -2.56 21.62
C LYS A 312 -15.01 -2.40 20.40
N PHE A 313 -14.66 -3.50 19.75
CA PHE A 313 -13.89 -3.46 18.52
C PHE A 313 -14.64 -2.73 17.40
N LEU A 314 -15.90 -3.09 17.14
CA LEU A 314 -16.75 -2.44 16.15
C LEU A 314 -17.01 -0.96 16.46
N MET A 315 -17.25 -0.63 17.73
CA MET A 315 -17.43 0.77 18.15
C MET A 315 -16.18 1.62 17.92
N LYS A 316 -14.99 1.05 18.13
CA LYS A 316 -13.73 1.72 17.80
C LYS A 316 -13.57 1.97 16.30
N LEU A 317 -14.06 1.06 15.48
CA LEU A 317 -14.03 1.20 14.02
C LEU A 317 -15.17 2.10 13.48
N ASN A 318 -16.18 2.42 14.29
CA ASN A 318 -17.36 3.19 13.85
C ASN A 318 -17.03 4.68 13.66
N GLN A 319 -16.03 4.94 12.85
CA GLN A 319 -15.54 6.26 12.45
C GLN A 319 -15.69 6.44 10.94
N ARG A 320 -15.62 7.67 10.46
CA ARG A 320 -15.63 7.95 9.02
C ARG A 320 -14.44 7.28 8.34
N SER A 321 -14.65 6.83 7.13
CA SER A 321 -13.60 6.25 6.29
C SER A 321 -12.52 7.28 5.96
N GLU A 322 -11.29 6.85 5.96
CA GLU A 322 -10.12 7.60 5.49
C GLU A 322 -9.87 7.42 3.98
N LYS A 323 -10.76 6.71 3.27
CA LYS A 323 -10.58 6.36 1.86
C LYS A 323 -10.30 7.56 0.95
N GLN A 324 -10.94 8.70 1.22
CA GLN A 324 -10.66 9.94 0.49
C GLN A 324 -9.24 10.42 0.72
N ASN A 325 -8.75 10.35 1.96
CA ASN A 325 -7.39 10.75 2.30
C ASN A 325 -6.36 9.78 1.68
N GLU A 326 -6.61 8.47 1.70
CA GLU A 326 -5.76 7.46 1.04
C GLU A 326 -5.61 7.73 -0.48
N ILE A 327 -6.68 8.13 -1.14
CA ILE A 327 -6.65 8.52 -2.56
C ILE A 327 -5.85 9.83 -2.74
N LEU A 328 -6.03 10.80 -1.85
CA LEU A 328 -5.27 12.05 -1.88
C LEU A 328 -3.78 11.83 -1.56
N GLU A 329 -3.44 10.89 -0.68
CA GLU A 329 -2.04 10.49 -0.45
C GLU A 329 -1.39 10.01 -1.75
N SER A 330 -2.06 9.12 -2.50
CA SER A 330 -1.57 8.64 -3.79
C SER A 330 -1.42 9.79 -4.82
N LEU A 331 -2.34 10.76 -4.84
CA LEU A 331 -2.23 11.96 -5.66
C LEU A 331 -1.02 12.82 -5.25
N TYR A 332 -0.82 13.02 -3.96
CA TYR A 332 0.29 13.83 -3.45
C TYR A 332 1.65 13.13 -3.59
N GLU A 333 1.67 11.80 -3.68
CA GLU A 333 2.88 11.08 -4.06
C GLU A 333 3.30 11.40 -5.49
N VAL A 334 2.35 11.44 -6.44
CA VAL A 334 2.61 11.91 -7.81
C VAL A 334 3.11 13.36 -7.81
N HIS A 335 2.48 14.23 -7.01
CA HIS A 335 2.94 15.62 -6.82
C HIS A 335 4.41 15.66 -6.38
N ARG A 336 4.77 14.92 -5.33
CA ARG A 336 6.12 14.86 -4.77
C ARG A 336 7.15 14.39 -5.81
N MET A 337 6.82 13.37 -6.62
CA MET A 337 7.70 12.88 -7.68
C MET A 337 8.06 13.99 -8.67
N TYR A 338 7.06 14.71 -9.19
CA TYR A 338 7.26 15.81 -10.14
C TYR A 338 7.95 17.02 -9.48
N GLU A 339 7.53 17.41 -8.29
CA GLU A 339 8.14 18.51 -7.54
C GLU A 339 9.64 18.28 -7.33
N LYS A 340 10.03 17.08 -6.88
CA LYS A 340 11.43 16.69 -6.67
C LYS A 340 12.24 16.76 -7.97
N ALA A 341 11.72 16.22 -9.07
CA ALA A 341 12.40 16.24 -10.37
C ALA A 341 12.61 17.68 -10.88
N ILE A 342 11.58 18.52 -10.81
CA ILE A 342 11.64 19.92 -11.27
C ILE A 342 12.60 20.74 -10.39
N LYS A 343 12.55 20.56 -9.06
CA LYS A 343 13.49 21.24 -8.13
C LYS A 343 14.95 20.82 -8.37
N GLN A 344 15.20 19.55 -8.64
CA GLN A 344 16.54 19.07 -8.98
C GLN A 344 17.07 19.73 -10.25
N ASP A 345 16.23 19.88 -11.28
CA ASP A 345 16.59 20.58 -12.51
C ASP A 345 16.88 22.06 -12.26
N ALA A 346 16.00 22.76 -11.54
CA ALA A 346 16.19 24.15 -11.22
C ALA A 346 17.51 24.39 -10.45
N ASN A 347 17.81 23.52 -9.46
CA ASN A 347 19.05 23.58 -8.72
C ASN A 347 20.28 23.29 -9.61
N ARG A 348 20.16 22.38 -10.58
CA ARG A 348 21.22 22.09 -11.55
C ARG A 348 21.54 23.31 -12.42
N PHE A 349 20.51 23.99 -12.94
CA PHE A 349 20.72 25.21 -13.74
C PHE A 349 21.29 26.36 -12.91
N LYS A 350 20.83 26.52 -11.66
CA LYS A 350 21.40 27.50 -10.72
C LYS A 350 22.90 27.25 -10.46
N ARG A 351 23.29 25.98 -10.28
CA ARG A 351 24.70 25.60 -10.13
C ARG A 351 25.51 25.93 -11.37
N TYR A 352 25.00 25.61 -12.59
CA TYR A 352 25.68 25.95 -13.83
C TYR A 352 25.90 27.45 -14.01
N GLN A 353 24.94 28.30 -13.62
CA GLN A 353 25.11 29.74 -13.60
C GLN A 353 26.24 30.16 -12.65
N SER A 354 26.29 29.60 -11.45
CA SER A 354 27.34 29.89 -10.49
C SER A 354 28.73 29.47 -10.98
N GLU A 355 28.84 28.30 -11.59
CA GLU A 355 30.10 27.80 -12.19
C GLU A 355 30.56 28.69 -13.35
N LEU A 356 29.66 29.12 -14.25
CA LEU A 356 30.01 30.03 -15.36
C LEU A 356 30.49 31.40 -14.84
N ARG A 357 29.88 31.95 -13.80
CA ARG A 357 30.34 33.19 -13.17
C ARG A 357 31.74 33.03 -12.58
N SER A 358 32.02 31.91 -11.92
CA SER A 358 33.35 31.60 -11.38
C SER A 358 34.39 31.52 -12.51
N VAL A 359 34.08 30.84 -13.61
CA VAL A 359 34.98 30.77 -14.80
C VAL A 359 35.21 32.16 -15.38
N GLY A 360 34.19 33.00 -15.48
CA GLY A 360 34.32 34.39 -15.93
C GLY A 360 35.29 35.21 -15.06
N LEU A 361 35.15 35.09 -13.74
CA LEU A 361 36.03 35.76 -12.76
C LEU A 361 37.46 35.24 -12.84
N ASP A 362 37.69 33.94 -12.97
CA ASP A 362 39.03 33.35 -13.10
C ASP A 362 39.72 33.82 -14.37
N LEU A 363 39.00 33.93 -15.51
CA LEU A 363 39.54 34.49 -16.74
C LEU A 363 39.94 35.94 -16.59
N MET A 364 39.14 36.80 -15.95
CA MET A 364 39.47 38.18 -15.68
C MET A 364 40.73 38.32 -14.78
N GLN A 365 40.84 37.52 -13.73
CA GLN A 365 41.97 37.52 -12.82
C GLN A 365 43.29 37.10 -13.53
N LYS A 366 43.22 36.29 -14.56
CA LYS A 366 44.38 35.84 -15.34
C LYS A 366 44.76 36.80 -16.46
N GLY A 367 44.14 37.95 -16.59
CA GLY A 367 44.51 39.01 -17.53
C GLY A 367 44.15 38.73 -18.99
N PHE A 368 43.07 37.96 -19.21
CA PHE A 368 42.56 37.68 -20.54
C PHE A 368 41.67 38.80 -21.14
N ASP A 369 42.01 40.07 -20.84
CA ASP A 369 41.18 41.21 -21.23
C ASP A 369 41.10 41.45 -22.73
N ASP A 370 42.13 41.13 -23.51
CA ASP A 370 42.18 41.38 -24.96
C ASP A 370 41.59 40.26 -25.83
N PHE A 371 41.43 39.05 -25.30
CA PHE A 371 40.74 37.96 -26.00
C PHE A 371 39.24 37.87 -25.63
N SER A 372 38.80 38.77 -24.84
CA SER A 372 37.71 38.62 -23.90
C SER A 372 36.32 38.79 -24.52
N ASP A 373 36.13 39.74 -25.43
CA ASP A 373 34.79 40.12 -25.90
C ASP A 373 33.97 38.95 -26.45
N LYS A 374 34.60 38.01 -27.14
CA LYS A 374 33.89 36.89 -27.75
C LYS A 374 33.61 35.76 -26.77
N ILE A 375 34.52 35.52 -25.80
CA ILE A 375 34.38 34.49 -24.78
C ILE A 375 33.41 34.97 -23.70
N PHE A 376 33.57 36.20 -23.21
CA PHE A 376 32.68 36.78 -22.23
C PHE A 376 31.23 36.90 -22.72
N ARG A 377 31.03 37.33 -23.99
CA ARG A 377 29.68 37.30 -24.59
C ARG A 377 29.07 35.89 -24.67
N ARG A 378 29.88 34.84 -24.89
CA ARG A 378 29.39 33.45 -24.87
C ARG A 378 29.02 33.01 -23.45
N ILE A 379 29.84 33.36 -22.46
CA ILE A 379 29.53 33.08 -21.05
C ILE A 379 28.24 33.79 -20.63
N GLU A 380 28.12 35.08 -20.95
CA GLU A 380 26.92 35.87 -20.66
C GLU A 380 25.65 35.29 -21.35
N ASN A 381 25.76 34.85 -22.57
CA ASN A 381 24.65 34.22 -23.29
C ASN A 381 24.23 32.89 -22.63
N LEU A 382 25.20 32.06 -22.21
CA LEU A 382 24.92 30.80 -21.51
C LEU A 382 24.32 31.07 -20.11
N GLU A 383 24.81 32.09 -19.39
CA GLU A 383 24.19 32.49 -18.12
C GLU A 383 22.74 32.90 -18.29
N LYS A 384 22.41 33.69 -19.32
CA LYS A 384 21.02 34.08 -19.65
C LYS A 384 20.18 32.86 -19.99
N GLU A 385 20.70 31.96 -20.81
CA GLU A 385 20.00 30.71 -21.19
C GLU A 385 19.68 29.86 -19.96
N PHE A 386 20.65 29.66 -19.06
CA PHE A 386 20.41 28.89 -17.83
C PHE A 386 19.48 29.62 -16.85
N ALA A 387 19.50 30.96 -16.82
CA ALA A 387 18.54 31.73 -16.02
C ALA A 387 17.09 31.59 -16.57
N GLU A 388 16.94 31.58 -17.88
CA GLU A 388 15.63 31.32 -18.51
C GLU A 388 15.15 29.87 -18.24
N GLN A 389 16.05 28.88 -18.30
CA GLN A 389 15.73 27.50 -17.96
C GLN A 389 15.33 27.35 -16.49
N GLU A 390 16.04 27.96 -15.57
CA GLU A 390 15.67 27.97 -14.13
C GLU A 390 14.29 28.60 -13.92
N ARG A 391 14.02 29.74 -14.58
CA ARG A 391 12.72 30.41 -14.51
C ARG A 391 11.60 29.53 -15.05
N SER A 392 11.80 28.91 -16.21
CA SER A 392 10.85 27.96 -16.81
C SER A 392 10.54 26.79 -15.86
N LYS A 393 11.52 26.28 -15.13
CA LYS A 393 11.28 25.23 -14.12
C LYS A 393 10.47 25.73 -12.93
N ARG A 394 10.67 26.96 -12.50
CA ARG A 394 9.81 27.57 -11.44
C ARG A 394 8.35 27.76 -11.92
N GLU A 395 8.17 28.16 -13.16
CA GLU A 395 6.83 28.23 -13.78
C GLU A 395 6.18 26.84 -13.90
N SER A 396 6.98 25.81 -14.18
CA SER A 396 6.53 24.41 -14.18
C SER A 396 6.05 23.94 -12.79
N LEU A 397 6.69 24.40 -11.69
CA LEU A 397 6.22 24.11 -10.34
C LEU A 397 4.87 24.76 -10.03
N ALA A 398 4.67 26.00 -10.43
CA ALA A 398 3.37 26.68 -10.26
C ALA A 398 2.27 25.92 -11.03
N ARG A 399 2.57 25.52 -12.27
CA ARG A 399 1.63 24.73 -13.09
C ARG A 399 1.33 23.35 -12.50
N LEU A 400 2.33 22.69 -11.90
CA LEU A 400 2.12 21.43 -11.18
C LEU A 400 1.09 21.60 -10.07
N ASN A 401 1.27 22.62 -9.22
CA ASN A 401 0.34 22.90 -8.13
C ASN A 401 -1.09 23.11 -8.64
N GLU A 402 -1.26 23.93 -9.69
CA GLU A 402 -2.58 24.14 -10.30
C GLU A 402 -3.24 22.83 -10.76
N VAL A 403 -2.50 21.95 -11.45
CA VAL A 403 -3.03 20.69 -11.95
C VAL A 403 -3.39 19.73 -10.79
N ILE A 404 -2.57 19.68 -9.74
CA ILE A 404 -2.85 18.87 -8.56
C ILE A 404 -4.07 19.38 -7.79
N ASP A 405 -4.22 20.70 -7.66
CA ASP A 405 -5.40 21.30 -7.03
C ASP A 405 -6.69 20.98 -7.81
N LEU A 406 -6.65 21.03 -9.13
CA LEU A 406 -7.78 20.61 -9.97
C LEU A 406 -8.14 19.13 -9.74
N PHE A 407 -7.15 18.21 -9.67
CA PHE A 407 -7.41 16.82 -9.32
C PHE A 407 -8.04 16.68 -7.94
N LYS A 408 -7.51 17.40 -6.92
CA LYS A 408 -8.08 17.40 -5.59
C LYS A 408 -9.53 17.85 -5.57
N GLU A 409 -9.85 18.96 -6.25
CA GLU A 409 -11.22 19.45 -6.34
C GLU A 409 -12.15 18.43 -6.99
N SER A 410 -11.72 17.78 -8.07
CA SER A 410 -12.50 16.73 -8.71
C SER A 410 -12.73 15.51 -7.81
N ILE A 411 -11.70 15.09 -7.02
CA ILE A 411 -11.83 14.03 -6.02
C ILE A 411 -12.82 14.43 -4.93
N ASP A 412 -12.73 15.65 -4.42
CA ASP A 412 -13.64 16.17 -3.41
C ASP A 412 -15.11 16.15 -3.91
N LYS A 413 -15.35 16.51 -5.19
CA LYS A 413 -16.66 16.41 -5.84
C LYS A 413 -17.15 14.96 -5.95
N VAL A 414 -16.27 14.00 -6.29
CA VAL A 414 -16.65 12.58 -6.34
C VAL A 414 -17.14 12.08 -4.99
N PHE A 415 -16.52 12.52 -3.90
CA PHE A 415 -16.91 12.14 -2.54
C PHE A 415 -18.06 13.00 -1.97
N ASP A 416 -18.52 14.01 -2.71
CA ASP A 416 -19.48 15.02 -2.21
C ASP A 416 -19.03 15.60 -0.85
N ARG A 417 -17.73 15.88 -0.73
CA ARG A 417 -17.08 16.32 0.50
C ARG A 417 -15.73 16.93 0.25
N VAL A 418 -15.48 18.11 0.81
CA VAL A 418 -14.14 18.70 0.85
C VAL A 418 -13.29 18.04 1.93
N SER A 419 -12.17 17.44 1.53
CA SER A 419 -11.20 16.89 2.47
C SER A 419 -10.34 17.99 3.09
N ALA A 420 -10.13 17.89 4.42
CA ALA A 420 -9.19 18.72 5.15
C ALA A 420 -7.73 18.25 4.99
N PHE A 421 -7.49 17.15 4.28
CA PHE A 421 -6.16 16.66 3.97
C PHE A 421 -5.62 17.42 2.75
N THR A 422 -4.56 18.22 2.97
CA THR A 422 -3.95 19.11 1.99
C THR A 422 -2.53 18.68 1.68
N TRP A 423 -1.94 19.26 0.63
CA TRP A 423 -0.53 19.04 0.30
C TRP A 423 0.42 19.40 1.44
N GLU A 424 0.13 20.47 2.19
CA GLU A 424 0.92 20.89 3.35
C GLU A 424 0.91 19.82 4.44
N LYS A 425 -0.29 19.27 4.76
CA LYS A 425 -0.39 18.16 5.75
C LYS A 425 0.32 16.91 5.29
N TYR A 426 0.17 16.55 4.00
CA TYR A 426 0.90 15.42 3.44
C TYR A 426 2.42 15.60 3.60
N LYS A 427 2.94 16.81 3.34
CA LYS A 427 4.37 17.10 3.56
C LYS A 427 4.75 16.97 5.03
N GLU A 428 3.99 17.57 5.94
CA GLU A 428 4.26 17.48 7.38
C GLU A 428 4.32 16.01 7.87
N GLU A 429 3.43 15.16 7.38
CA GLU A 429 3.38 13.74 7.75
C GLU A 429 4.50 12.91 7.08
N ASN A 430 4.96 13.27 5.89
CA ASN A 430 5.95 12.54 5.11
C ASN A 430 7.36 13.16 5.12
N ASP A 431 7.53 14.40 5.58
CA ASP A 431 8.83 15.00 5.87
C ASP A 431 9.56 14.23 6.99
N ASP A 432 8.84 13.42 7.77
CA ASP A 432 9.44 12.52 8.74
C ASP A 432 10.38 11.48 8.08
N GLU A 433 10.17 11.06 6.87
CA GLU A 433 11.08 10.14 6.18
C GLU A 433 12.35 10.84 5.68
N GLU A 434 12.25 12.05 5.13
CA GLU A 434 13.42 12.88 4.79
C GLU A 434 14.18 13.30 6.07
N ASN A 435 13.47 13.70 7.10
CA ASN A 435 14.02 14.03 8.41
C ASN A 435 14.68 12.78 9.06
N TYR A 436 14.08 11.59 8.93
CA TYR A 436 14.68 10.36 9.40
C TYR A 436 15.94 9.98 8.61
N GLN A 437 15.94 10.12 7.29
CA GLN A 437 17.11 9.89 6.44
C GLN A 437 18.23 10.88 6.80
N GLU A 438 17.92 12.16 6.97
CA GLU A 438 18.87 13.18 7.42
C GLU A 438 19.42 12.84 8.81
N PHE A 439 18.57 12.41 9.74
CA PHE A 439 18.96 11.97 11.08
C PHE A 439 19.98 10.82 11.02
N GLU A 440 19.73 9.81 10.20
CA GLU A 440 20.64 8.68 10.02
C GLU A 440 21.93 9.07 9.30
N GLU A 441 21.90 10.02 8.36
CA GLU A 441 23.10 10.56 7.72
C GLU A 441 23.98 11.32 8.70
N ILE A 442 23.40 12.16 9.53
CA ILE A 442 24.16 12.88 10.57
C ILE A 442 24.70 11.88 11.60
N LYS A 443 23.96 10.83 11.96
CA LYS A 443 24.47 9.76 12.81
C LYS A 443 25.71 9.05 12.22
N LYS A 444 25.76 8.87 10.89
CA LYS A 444 26.98 8.33 10.23
C LYS A 444 28.18 9.27 10.44
N MET A 445 27.97 10.59 10.35
CA MET A 445 29.01 11.58 10.64
C MET A 445 29.45 11.52 12.12
N VAL A 446 28.50 11.44 13.06
CA VAL A 446 28.80 11.28 14.50
C VAL A 446 29.60 10.01 14.76
N LEU A 447 29.23 8.92 14.10
CA LEU A 447 29.93 7.63 14.17
C LEU A 447 31.36 7.74 13.64
N TYR A 448 31.54 8.45 12.52
CA TYR A 448 32.86 8.72 11.95
C TYR A 448 33.76 9.45 12.96
N PHE A 449 33.31 10.57 13.51
CA PHE A 449 34.11 11.31 14.50
C PHE A 449 34.34 10.54 15.80
N ARG A 450 33.37 9.75 16.27
CA ARG A 450 33.59 8.83 17.40
C ARG A 450 34.77 7.91 17.12
N ASP A 451 34.79 7.29 15.95
CA ASP A 451 35.83 6.34 15.56
C ASP A 451 37.19 7.03 15.40
N CYS A 452 37.23 8.27 14.87
CA CYS A 452 38.45 9.09 14.83
C CYS A 452 38.99 9.37 16.24
N TRP A 453 38.12 9.78 17.17
CA TRP A 453 38.55 10.04 18.54
C TRP A 453 38.97 8.77 19.28
N MET A 454 38.31 7.65 19.03
CA MET A 454 38.75 6.35 19.58
C MET A 454 40.14 5.97 19.07
N PHE A 455 40.41 6.16 17.79
CA PHE A 455 41.73 5.96 17.19
C PHE A 455 42.80 6.83 17.84
N VAL A 456 42.49 8.13 18.04
CA VAL A 456 43.40 9.06 18.73
C VAL A 456 43.67 8.63 20.16
N VAL A 457 42.63 8.23 20.92
CA VAL A 457 42.76 7.75 22.32
C VAL A 457 43.72 6.56 22.38
N GLU A 458 43.60 5.59 21.44
CA GLU A 458 44.47 4.41 21.40
C GLU A 458 45.94 4.77 21.07
N GLN A 459 46.18 5.76 20.19
CA GLN A 459 47.53 6.20 19.83
C GLN A 459 48.22 6.97 20.97
N LEU A 460 47.44 7.66 21.81
CA LEU A 460 47.94 8.46 22.92
C LEU A 460 48.07 7.69 24.24
N ASP A 461 47.49 6.48 24.31
CA ASP A 461 47.53 5.67 25.52
C ASP A 461 48.99 5.28 25.89
N GLY A 462 49.43 5.66 27.09
CA GLY A 462 50.80 5.51 27.54
C GLY A 462 51.84 6.50 26.97
N LYS A 463 51.47 7.49 26.12
CA LYS A 463 52.38 8.45 25.49
C LYS A 463 52.10 9.93 25.83
N SER A 464 50.91 10.22 26.34
CA SER A 464 50.45 11.60 26.61
C SER A 464 50.00 11.84 28.05
N SER A 465 49.82 13.10 28.42
CA SER A 465 49.34 13.47 29.74
C SER A 465 47.94 12.91 30.01
N GLN A 466 47.66 12.58 31.26
CA GLN A 466 46.34 12.07 31.67
C GLN A 466 45.20 13.03 31.35
N THR A 467 45.48 14.33 31.39
CA THR A 467 44.52 15.41 31.10
C THR A 467 44.12 15.44 29.63
N GLU A 468 45.07 15.23 28.72
CA GLU A 468 44.85 15.19 27.29
C GLU A 468 44.04 13.94 26.86
N LEU A 469 44.40 12.79 27.42
CA LEU A 469 43.68 11.55 27.23
C LEU A 469 42.21 11.66 27.71
N GLN A 470 41.97 12.31 28.84
CA GLN A 470 40.64 12.55 29.40
C GLN A 470 39.78 13.43 28.48
N LYS A 471 40.37 14.43 27.83
CA LYS A 471 39.70 15.29 26.85
C LYS A 471 39.15 14.48 25.68
N TYR A 472 39.96 13.63 25.05
CA TYR A 472 39.56 12.82 23.92
C TYR A 472 38.55 11.73 24.31
N LYS A 473 38.67 11.10 25.48
CA LYS A 473 37.67 10.19 26.05
C LYS A 473 36.32 10.91 26.25
N GLY A 474 36.35 12.20 26.61
CA GLY A 474 35.18 13.06 26.71
C GLY A 474 34.44 13.21 25.36
N PHE A 475 35.19 13.41 24.27
CA PHE A 475 34.61 13.50 22.92
C PHE A 475 33.98 12.16 22.49
N VAL A 476 34.63 11.04 22.74
CA VAL A 476 34.07 9.70 22.49
C VAL A 476 32.76 9.51 23.26
N SER A 477 32.73 9.87 24.55
CA SER A 477 31.53 9.77 25.39
C SER A 477 30.38 10.64 24.88
N ARG A 478 30.67 11.87 24.45
CA ARG A 478 29.68 12.79 23.86
C ARG A 478 29.07 12.21 22.57
N ASN A 479 29.91 11.72 21.68
CA ASN A 479 29.44 11.12 20.42
C ASN A 479 28.64 9.84 20.67
N ASN A 480 29.02 9.00 21.64
CA ASN A 480 28.23 7.84 22.03
C ASN A 480 26.82 8.22 22.53
N LYS A 481 26.67 9.32 23.28
CA LYS A 481 25.37 9.82 23.71
C LYS A 481 24.52 10.27 22.51
N LEU A 482 25.12 10.95 21.52
CA LEU A 482 24.41 11.36 20.30
C LEU A 482 23.97 10.15 19.46
N LEU A 483 24.77 9.09 19.40
CA LEU A 483 24.43 7.85 18.68
C LEU A 483 23.27 7.08 19.33
N GLN A 484 23.04 7.25 20.64
CA GLN A 484 21.94 6.61 21.37
C GLN A 484 20.60 7.37 21.24
N LEU A 485 20.58 8.56 20.64
CA LEU A 485 19.35 9.29 20.43
C LEU A 485 18.41 8.51 19.49
N GLU A 486 17.17 8.41 19.89
CA GLU A 486 16.07 7.93 19.02
C GLU A 486 15.57 9.07 18.14
N PHE A 487 14.97 8.73 17.00
CA PHE A 487 14.46 9.74 16.08
C PHE A 487 13.34 10.54 16.74
N SER A 488 13.51 11.86 16.72
CA SER A 488 12.51 12.88 17.00
C SER A 488 12.97 14.19 16.36
N LEU A 489 12.06 15.10 16.03
CA LEU A 489 12.40 16.41 15.47
C LEU A 489 13.34 17.20 16.39
N GLU A 490 13.16 17.11 17.71
CA GLU A 490 14.06 17.74 18.70
C GLU A 490 15.47 17.13 18.62
N ASN A 491 15.59 15.82 18.55
CA ASN A 491 16.89 15.14 18.44
C ASN A 491 17.53 15.37 17.06
N LEU A 492 16.75 15.46 15.99
CA LEU A 492 17.24 15.86 14.67
C LEU A 492 17.82 17.28 14.72
N GLN A 493 17.14 18.22 15.37
CA GLN A 493 17.66 19.59 15.52
C GLN A 493 19.00 19.62 16.25
N ARG A 494 19.16 18.84 17.32
CA ARG A 494 20.44 18.67 18.02
C ARG A 494 21.54 18.11 17.11
N LEU A 495 21.20 17.16 16.26
CA LEU A 495 22.14 16.59 15.29
C LEU A 495 22.47 17.58 14.17
N ARG A 496 21.51 18.39 13.69
CA ARG A 496 21.76 19.48 12.73
C ARG A 496 22.76 20.50 13.27
N GLU A 497 22.66 20.88 14.54
CA GLU A 497 23.63 21.75 15.22
C GLU A 497 25.01 21.08 15.27
N TYR A 498 25.07 19.79 15.55
CA TYR A 498 26.32 19.05 15.51
C TYR A 498 26.90 19.02 14.09
N ARG A 499 26.09 18.80 13.07
CA ARG A 499 26.51 18.83 11.65
C ARG A 499 27.04 20.20 11.27
N ALA A 500 26.31 21.27 11.58
CA ALA A 500 26.72 22.64 11.26
C ALA A 500 28.11 23.01 11.83
N THR A 501 28.47 22.43 12.97
CA THR A 501 29.77 22.67 13.60
C THR A 501 30.90 21.82 13.01
N ASN A 502 30.59 20.68 12.42
CA ASN A 502 31.60 19.67 12.07
C ASN A 502 31.63 19.31 10.56
N GLU A 503 30.75 19.87 9.74
CA GLU A 503 30.60 19.51 8.32
C GLU A 503 31.88 19.76 7.50
N GLU A 504 32.49 20.94 7.64
CA GLU A 504 33.72 21.33 6.93
C GLU A 504 34.88 20.35 7.25
N VAL A 505 35.03 20.01 8.53
CA VAL A 505 36.07 19.08 8.97
C VAL A 505 35.76 17.67 8.47
N TYR A 506 34.50 17.25 8.48
CA TYR A 506 34.07 15.95 7.96
C TYR A 506 34.38 15.79 6.47
N GLN A 507 34.05 16.81 5.66
CA GLN A 507 34.32 16.79 4.22
C GLN A 507 35.84 16.81 3.92
N ALA A 508 36.60 17.60 4.68
CA ALA A 508 38.07 17.63 4.57
C ALA A 508 38.69 16.27 4.92
N ASP A 509 38.22 15.63 5.99
CA ASP A 509 38.69 14.33 6.43
C ASP A 509 38.33 13.21 5.45
N LEU A 510 37.13 13.25 4.82
CA LEU A 510 36.73 12.29 3.81
C LEU A 510 37.64 12.34 2.56
N ASN A 511 38.12 13.53 2.20
CA ASN A 511 39.04 13.76 1.09
C ASN A 511 40.50 13.41 1.43
N ASN A 512 40.82 13.17 2.71
CA ASN A 512 42.17 12.79 3.16
C ASN A 512 42.38 11.27 3.04
N SER A 513 42.92 10.83 1.91
CA SER A 513 43.14 9.42 1.61
C SER A 513 44.09 8.70 2.60
N GLY A 514 45.01 9.43 3.26
CA GLY A 514 45.91 8.90 4.27
C GLY A 514 45.16 8.54 5.55
N LEU A 515 44.41 9.49 6.08
CA LEU A 515 43.58 9.32 7.28
C LEU A 515 42.54 8.20 7.09
N GLN A 516 41.90 8.15 5.94
CA GLN A 516 40.90 7.10 5.64
C GLN A 516 41.53 5.70 5.64
N LYS A 517 42.73 5.54 5.06
CA LYS A 517 43.46 4.26 5.08
C LYS A 517 43.85 3.84 6.49
N ASP A 518 44.33 4.77 7.31
CA ASP A 518 44.75 4.47 8.69
C ASP A 518 43.53 4.12 9.57
N LEU A 519 42.43 4.84 9.43
CA LEU A 519 41.16 4.54 10.12
C LEU A 519 40.60 3.18 9.69
N GLN A 520 40.65 2.86 8.43
CA GLN A 520 40.18 1.58 7.91
C GLN A 520 41.05 0.42 8.41
N LYS A 521 42.37 0.62 8.46
CA LYS A 521 43.33 -0.34 9.00
C LYS A 521 43.11 -0.56 10.50
N TRP A 522 42.85 0.50 11.25
CA TRP A 522 42.53 0.44 12.67
C TRP A 522 41.19 -0.28 12.93
N LYS A 523 40.10 0.11 12.25
CA LYS A 523 38.80 -0.57 12.32
C LYS A 523 38.90 -2.06 12.03
N SER A 524 39.75 -2.46 11.10
CA SER A 524 39.96 -3.86 10.75
C SER A 524 40.67 -4.68 11.83
N LYS A 525 41.42 -4.00 12.70
CA LYS A 525 42.12 -4.65 13.83
C LYS A 525 41.28 -4.75 15.10
N THR A 526 40.47 -3.71 15.36
CA THR A 526 39.77 -3.55 16.64
C THR A 526 38.38 -4.21 16.71
N THR A 527 37.73 -4.52 15.58
CA THR A 527 36.38 -5.12 15.59
C THR A 527 36.26 -6.30 14.62
N PRO A 528 36.21 -7.56 15.10
CA PRO A 528 35.85 -8.72 14.26
C PRO A 528 34.47 -8.58 13.58
N ILE A 529 33.53 -7.87 14.22
CA ILE A 529 32.21 -7.56 13.68
C ILE A 529 32.31 -6.57 12.52
N GLY A 530 33.16 -5.52 12.62
CA GLY A 530 33.35 -4.52 11.56
C GLY A 530 33.84 -5.11 10.24
N LYS A 531 34.76 -6.08 10.29
CA LYS A 531 35.24 -6.82 9.09
C LYS A 531 34.09 -7.52 8.36
N ASN A 532 33.19 -8.12 9.11
CA ASN A 532 32.08 -8.88 8.55
C ASN A 532 30.99 -7.95 7.98
N VAL A 533 30.75 -6.80 8.61
CA VAL A 533 29.79 -5.78 8.12
C VAL A 533 30.29 -5.14 6.83
N ILE A 534 31.59 -4.76 6.77
CA ILE A 534 32.19 -4.22 5.56
C ILE A 534 32.09 -5.23 4.43
N LYS A 535 32.46 -6.48 4.70
CA LYS A 535 32.41 -7.57 3.73
C LYS A 535 30.98 -7.88 3.26
N PHE A 536 29.99 -7.74 4.12
CA PHE A 536 28.58 -7.88 3.78
C PHE A 536 28.13 -6.79 2.81
N ARG A 537 28.53 -5.52 3.04
CA ARG A 537 28.22 -4.39 2.15
C ARG A 537 28.93 -4.50 0.80
N GLU A 538 30.21 -4.90 0.79
CA GLU A 538 30.96 -5.12 -0.44
C GLU A 538 30.30 -6.18 -1.32
N ILE A 539 29.85 -7.30 -0.71
CA ILE A 539 29.17 -8.36 -1.47
C ILE A 539 27.80 -7.89 -1.95
N LYS A 540 27.05 -7.08 -1.18
CA LYS A 540 25.80 -6.48 -1.65
C LYS A 540 26.02 -5.56 -2.85
N ALA A 541 27.07 -4.77 -2.89
CA ALA A 541 27.43 -3.95 -4.06
C ALA A 541 27.69 -4.82 -5.31
N MET A 542 28.41 -5.92 -5.16
CA MET A 542 28.65 -6.88 -6.26
C MET A 542 27.35 -7.56 -6.71
N ILE A 543 26.43 -7.87 -5.80
CA ILE A 543 25.11 -8.44 -6.14
C ILE A 543 24.28 -7.43 -6.93
N LEU A 544 24.36 -6.15 -6.58
CA LEU A 544 23.70 -5.07 -7.29
C LEU A 544 24.24 -4.96 -8.74
N GLU A 545 25.55 -4.97 -8.92
CA GLU A 545 26.18 -4.97 -10.25
C GLU A 545 25.74 -6.19 -11.08
N CYS A 546 25.66 -7.36 -10.45
CA CYS A 546 25.21 -8.59 -11.10
C CYS A 546 23.74 -8.50 -11.54
N ARG A 547 22.85 -7.96 -10.69
CA ARG A 547 21.45 -7.68 -11.04
C ARG A 547 21.35 -6.77 -12.25
N ASP A 548 22.03 -5.62 -12.19
CA ASP A 548 22.00 -4.58 -13.23
C ASP A 548 22.58 -5.08 -14.56
N PHE A 549 23.53 -6.03 -14.49
CA PHE A 549 24.05 -6.71 -15.68
C PHE A 549 22.98 -7.60 -16.33
N TYR A 550 22.28 -8.46 -15.55
CA TYR A 550 21.27 -9.34 -16.10
C TYR A 550 20.03 -8.58 -16.59
N GLU A 551 19.64 -7.48 -15.93
CA GLU A 551 18.56 -6.61 -16.39
C GLU A 551 18.89 -5.98 -17.74
N ARG A 552 20.06 -5.35 -17.88
CA ARG A 552 20.55 -4.80 -19.17
C ARG A 552 20.69 -5.88 -20.24
N TYR A 553 21.23 -7.03 -19.90
CA TYR A 553 21.38 -8.13 -20.85
C TYR A 553 20.02 -8.63 -21.39
N MET A 554 18.99 -8.66 -20.58
CA MET A 554 17.62 -9.02 -21.00
C MET A 554 16.99 -7.92 -21.85
N GLU A 555 17.25 -6.64 -21.57
CA GLU A 555 16.76 -5.51 -22.37
C GLU A 555 17.42 -5.47 -23.75
N ASP A 556 18.74 -5.49 -23.80
CA ASP A 556 19.52 -5.36 -25.04
C ASP A 556 19.29 -6.52 -26.02
N ARG A 557 19.01 -7.72 -25.51
CA ARG A 557 18.86 -8.94 -26.31
C ARG A 557 17.47 -9.56 -26.25
N ARG A 558 16.46 -8.79 -25.93
CA ARG A 558 15.07 -9.27 -25.76
C ARG A 558 14.53 -10.00 -26.97
N ALA A 559 14.91 -9.62 -28.18
CA ALA A 559 14.48 -10.25 -29.44
C ALA A 559 15.27 -11.52 -29.79
N GLU A 560 16.46 -11.72 -29.21
CA GLU A 560 17.36 -12.83 -29.53
C GLU A 560 17.30 -13.97 -28.49
N LEU A 561 16.86 -13.66 -27.28
CA LEU A 561 16.80 -14.63 -26.19
C LEU A 561 15.63 -15.60 -26.36
N ASN A 562 15.92 -16.90 -26.36
CA ASN A 562 14.88 -17.90 -26.28
C ASN A 562 14.23 -17.90 -24.87
N PRO A 563 12.97 -18.40 -24.73
CA PRO A 563 12.22 -18.36 -23.46
C PRO A 563 12.93 -19.00 -22.27
N LYS A 564 13.74 -20.06 -22.50
CA LYS A 564 14.52 -20.71 -21.42
C LYS A 564 15.67 -19.84 -20.93
N ALA A 565 16.38 -19.16 -21.82
CA ALA A 565 17.46 -18.25 -21.47
C ALA A 565 16.90 -17.00 -20.77
N PHE A 566 15.83 -16.40 -21.27
CA PHE A 566 15.16 -15.27 -20.65
C PHE A 566 14.70 -15.59 -19.21
N ASN A 567 14.00 -16.72 -19.00
CA ASN A 567 13.56 -17.15 -17.68
C ASN A 567 14.73 -17.44 -16.73
N ARG A 568 15.87 -17.89 -17.23
CA ARG A 568 17.07 -18.09 -16.41
C ARG A 568 17.64 -16.76 -15.94
N CYS A 569 17.74 -15.76 -16.80
CA CYS A 569 18.19 -14.42 -16.45
C CYS A 569 17.23 -13.75 -15.46
N LYS A 570 15.92 -13.85 -15.69
CA LYS A 570 14.90 -13.35 -14.78
C LYS A 570 15.02 -13.95 -13.38
N LYS A 571 15.20 -15.27 -13.29
CA LYS A 571 15.42 -15.96 -12.01
C LYS A 571 16.66 -15.44 -11.27
N GLN A 572 17.75 -15.09 -12.00
CA GLN A 572 18.94 -14.51 -11.38
C GLN A 572 18.68 -13.09 -10.85
N VAL A 573 17.89 -12.28 -11.56
CA VAL A 573 17.48 -10.94 -11.09
C VAL A 573 16.66 -11.06 -9.81
N ASP A 574 15.68 -11.96 -9.79
CA ASP A 574 14.83 -12.19 -8.60
C ASP A 574 15.67 -12.64 -7.40
N GLU A 575 16.61 -13.58 -7.59
CA GLU A 575 17.54 -14.04 -6.54
C GLU A 575 18.44 -12.90 -6.03
N CYS A 576 18.93 -12.03 -6.92
CA CYS A 576 19.69 -10.84 -6.53
C CYS A 576 18.86 -9.88 -5.69
N ASN A 577 17.61 -9.62 -6.06
CA ASN A 577 16.69 -8.75 -5.33
C ASN A 577 16.42 -9.27 -3.92
N ASP A 578 16.20 -10.59 -3.77
CA ASP A 578 15.98 -11.20 -2.46
C ASP A 578 17.22 -11.08 -1.55
N LEU A 579 18.41 -11.27 -2.10
CA LEU A 579 19.66 -11.12 -1.35
C LEU A 579 19.96 -9.65 -0.97
N LEU A 580 19.56 -8.69 -1.81
CA LEU A 580 19.73 -7.26 -1.53
C LEU A 580 18.82 -6.77 -0.39
N ARG A 581 17.69 -7.44 -0.13
CA ARG A 581 16.78 -7.14 0.99
C ARG A 581 17.27 -7.62 2.35
N LEU A 582 18.23 -8.55 2.39
CA LEU A 582 18.69 -9.15 3.64
C LEU A 582 19.43 -8.12 4.53
N ASP A 583 19.10 -8.10 5.82
CA ASP A 583 19.85 -7.36 6.83
C ASP A 583 21.13 -8.08 7.24
N TYR A 584 22.07 -7.34 7.89
CA TYR A 584 23.31 -7.93 8.33
C TYR A 584 23.07 -8.96 9.44
N SER A 585 23.46 -10.20 9.17
CA SER A 585 23.66 -11.27 10.16
C SER A 585 24.79 -12.19 9.69
N LEU A 586 25.41 -12.94 10.59
CA LEU A 586 26.44 -13.91 10.21
C LEU A 586 25.88 -15.02 9.30
N LYS A 587 24.60 -15.37 9.44
CA LYS A 587 23.89 -16.31 8.57
C LYS A 587 23.75 -15.72 7.16
N ASN A 588 23.25 -14.49 7.06
CA ASN A 588 23.06 -13.80 5.80
C ASN A 588 24.40 -13.50 5.10
N LEU A 589 25.45 -13.14 5.85
CA LEU A 589 26.79 -12.99 5.28
C LEU A 589 27.32 -14.30 4.66
N LYS A 590 27.02 -15.46 5.26
CA LYS A 590 27.39 -16.75 4.67
C LYS A 590 26.64 -16.99 3.35
N GLN A 591 25.35 -16.66 3.31
CA GLN A 591 24.51 -16.77 2.12
C GLN A 591 25.01 -15.86 0.98
N LEU A 592 25.32 -14.59 1.28
CA LEU A 592 25.89 -13.66 0.29
C LEU A 592 27.25 -14.14 -0.23
N LYS A 593 28.12 -14.70 0.64
CA LYS A 593 29.41 -15.27 0.22
C LYS A 593 29.22 -16.47 -0.71
N GLN A 594 28.23 -17.29 -0.46
CA GLN A 594 27.92 -18.43 -1.32
C GLN A 594 27.47 -17.95 -2.69
N PHE A 595 26.56 -16.99 -2.78
CA PHE A 595 26.13 -16.39 -4.04
C PHE A 595 27.32 -15.77 -4.81
N LYS A 596 28.19 -15.02 -4.13
CA LYS A 596 29.40 -14.47 -4.75
C LYS A 596 30.25 -15.56 -5.42
N ASN A 597 30.44 -16.68 -4.76
CA ASN A 597 31.27 -17.77 -5.29
C ASN A 597 30.58 -18.53 -6.43
N ASP A 598 29.26 -18.71 -6.33
CA ASP A 598 28.49 -19.54 -7.26
C ASP A 598 28.07 -18.80 -8.53
N VAL A 599 27.81 -17.51 -8.43
CA VAL A 599 27.26 -16.70 -9.50
C VAL A 599 28.23 -15.60 -9.94
N TYR A 600 28.60 -14.68 -9.04
CA TYR A 600 29.38 -13.50 -9.41
C TYR A 600 30.75 -13.86 -10.04
N ASN A 601 31.53 -14.72 -9.38
CA ASN A 601 32.84 -15.13 -9.88
C ASN A 601 32.81 -16.00 -11.16
N LYS A 602 31.62 -16.44 -11.60
CA LYS A 602 31.43 -17.19 -12.86
C LYS A 602 30.88 -16.29 -13.98
N THR A 603 30.34 -15.14 -13.62
CA THR A 603 29.75 -14.18 -14.56
C THR A 603 30.76 -13.11 -15.00
N TYR A 604 31.68 -12.74 -14.10
CA TYR A 604 32.79 -11.82 -14.27
C TYR A 604 34.14 -12.54 -14.12
#